data_6443064c821ec31967132c26a200ff72
#
_entry.id   6443064c821ec31967132c26a200ff72
#
_cell.length_a   1.000
_cell.length_b   1.000
_cell.length_c   1.000
_cell.angle_alpha   90.00
_cell.angle_beta   90.00
_cell.angle_gamma   90.00
#
_symmetry.space_group_name_H-M   'P 1'
#
loop_
_entity.id
_entity.type
_entity.pdbx_description
1 polymer ?
#
loop_
_entity_poly.entity_id
_entity_poly.type
_entity_poly.pdbx_seq_one_letter_code
_entity_poly.pdbx_strand_id
1 'polypeptide(L)'
;MKKNDPIYITGHKGLAGSAFVRYLKSKGYTNLITSTHAELDLKDFEQTRKFFQKHKPAYVILAAAKVGGIQANRSYPADFLYDNLAIQNNIFHWSHKTGVKKLLFLGSSCIYPAKCPQPMKEEYLLTGPLEPTNEGYAIAKIAGLKLAECMYKQHGFKSVCIMSRSEERRVGKECRSRWSPYH
;
A
#
# COMPACT_ATOMS: atom_id res chain seq x y z
N MET A 1 -14.68 -11.52 9.50
CA MET A 1 -13.28 -11.94 9.81
C MET A 1 -13.29 -12.60 11.19
N LYS A 2 -12.92 -13.88 11.29
CA LYS A 2 -12.82 -14.59 12.56
C LYS A 2 -11.45 -14.30 13.21
N LYS A 3 -11.33 -14.46 14.53
CA LYS A 3 -10.10 -14.10 15.26
C LYS A 3 -8.88 -14.98 14.90
N ASN A 4 -9.11 -16.18 14.43
CA ASN A 4 -8.11 -17.13 13.99
C ASN A 4 -7.91 -17.19 12.46
N ASP A 5 -8.61 -16.35 11.68
CA ASP A 5 -8.36 -16.29 10.24
C ASP A 5 -6.90 -15.85 9.97
N PRO A 6 -6.19 -16.48 9.01
CA PRO A 6 -4.82 -16.08 8.68
C PRO A 6 -4.83 -14.73 7.96
N ILE A 7 -4.14 -13.75 8.55
CA ILE A 7 -4.04 -12.38 8.05
C ILE A 7 -2.57 -12.08 7.72
N TYR A 8 -2.25 -11.86 6.45
CA TYR A 8 -0.92 -11.45 6.05
C TYR A 8 -0.78 -9.93 6.05
N ILE A 9 0.18 -9.41 6.79
CA ILE A 9 0.49 -7.99 6.90
C ILE A 9 1.87 -7.77 6.30
N THR A 10 1.91 -7.23 5.08
CA THR A 10 3.18 -6.86 4.45
C THR A 10 3.73 -5.59 5.07
N GLY A 11 5.05 -5.43 5.11
CA GLY A 11 5.67 -4.22 5.65
C GLY A 11 5.42 -4.00 7.14
N HIS A 12 5.30 -5.09 7.90
CA HIS A 12 4.95 -5.09 9.34
C HIS A 12 5.93 -4.31 10.25
N LYS A 13 7.15 -4.02 9.79
CA LYS A 13 8.12 -3.18 10.51
C LYS A 13 7.99 -1.69 10.21
N GLY A 14 7.23 -1.33 9.16
CA GLY A 14 6.96 0.06 8.79
C GLY A 14 5.90 0.71 9.69
N LEU A 15 5.71 2.03 9.54
CA LEU A 15 4.77 2.83 10.34
C LEU A 15 3.36 2.24 10.34
N ALA A 16 2.75 2.10 9.18
CA ALA A 16 1.38 1.59 9.04
C ALA A 16 1.29 0.09 9.38
N GLY A 17 2.21 -0.73 8.84
CA GLY A 17 2.19 -2.19 9.07
C GLY A 17 2.31 -2.55 10.54
N SER A 18 3.21 -1.89 11.30
CA SER A 18 3.36 -2.13 12.73
C SER A 18 2.12 -1.69 13.53
N ALA A 19 1.45 -0.62 13.11
CA ALA A 19 0.21 -0.17 13.72
C ALA A 19 -0.91 -1.20 13.52
N PHE A 20 -1.05 -1.77 12.31
CA PHE A 20 -2.00 -2.86 12.05
C PHE A 20 -1.71 -4.09 12.92
N VAL A 21 -0.44 -4.49 13.04
CA VAL A 21 -0.06 -5.65 13.90
C VAL A 21 -0.48 -5.39 15.33
N ARG A 22 -0.12 -4.24 15.92
CA ARG A 22 -0.49 -3.89 17.29
C ARG A 22 -2.01 -3.86 17.48
N TYR A 23 -2.72 -3.19 16.59
CA TYR A 23 -4.18 -3.07 16.66
C TYR A 23 -4.88 -4.43 16.55
N LEU A 24 -4.51 -5.27 15.60
CA LEU A 24 -5.12 -6.58 15.43
C LEU A 24 -4.84 -7.48 16.63
N LYS A 25 -3.60 -7.48 17.18
CA LYS A 25 -3.28 -8.19 18.43
C LYS A 25 -4.15 -7.70 19.60
N SER A 26 -4.29 -6.39 19.77
CA SER A 26 -5.13 -5.83 20.86
C SER A 26 -6.61 -6.19 20.71
N LYS A 27 -7.06 -6.50 19.49
CA LYS A 27 -8.41 -6.98 19.21
C LYS A 27 -8.55 -8.52 19.26
N GLY A 28 -7.51 -9.23 19.68
CA GLY A 28 -7.53 -10.68 19.89
C GLY A 28 -7.42 -11.51 18.59
N TYR A 29 -6.85 -10.95 17.51
CA TYR A 29 -6.50 -11.74 16.34
C TYR A 29 -5.18 -12.45 16.58
N THR A 30 -5.18 -13.78 16.43
CA THR A 30 -4.07 -14.65 16.83
C THR A 30 -3.21 -15.14 15.68
N ASN A 31 -3.78 -15.20 14.47
CA ASN A 31 -3.08 -15.75 13.30
C ASN A 31 -2.62 -14.61 12.35
N LEU A 32 -1.62 -13.87 12.82
CA LEU A 32 -1.01 -12.79 12.02
C LEU A 32 0.28 -13.31 11.37
N ILE A 33 0.29 -13.30 10.04
CA ILE A 33 1.42 -13.70 9.21
C ILE A 33 2.20 -12.45 8.83
N THR A 34 3.51 -12.47 9.02
CA THR A 34 4.41 -11.37 8.65
C THR A 34 5.68 -11.94 8.03
N SER A 35 6.36 -11.17 7.18
CA SER A 35 7.67 -11.50 6.63
C SER A 35 8.53 -10.25 6.54
N THR A 36 9.81 -10.38 6.78
CA THR A 36 10.79 -9.33 6.52
C THR A 36 11.21 -9.36 5.06
N HIS A 37 11.86 -8.30 4.58
CA HIS A 37 12.40 -8.27 3.21
C HIS A 37 13.48 -9.33 2.98
N ALA A 38 14.26 -9.66 3.99
CA ALA A 38 15.27 -10.72 3.91
C ALA A 38 14.67 -12.13 3.77
N GLU A 39 13.46 -12.34 4.33
CA GLU A 39 12.74 -13.63 4.24
C GLU A 39 11.91 -13.75 2.97
N LEU A 40 11.45 -12.61 2.42
CA LEU A 40 10.58 -12.56 1.24
C LEU A 40 10.75 -11.22 0.52
N ASP A 41 11.34 -11.24 -0.66
CA ASP A 41 11.29 -10.11 -1.58
C ASP A 41 9.96 -10.13 -2.35
N LEU A 42 9.07 -9.20 -2.03
CA LEU A 42 7.76 -9.10 -2.66
C LEU A 42 7.82 -8.70 -4.15
N LYS A 43 8.98 -8.25 -4.65
CA LYS A 43 9.21 -8.00 -6.07
C LYS A 43 9.45 -9.29 -6.83
N ASP A 44 9.93 -10.32 -6.15
CA ASP A 44 10.14 -11.65 -6.75
C ASP A 44 8.79 -12.38 -6.83
N PHE A 45 8.38 -12.65 -8.07
CA PHE A 45 7.11 -13.31 -8.38
C PHE A 45 7.04 -14.73 -7.81
N GLU A 46 8.13 -15.50 -7.95
CA GLU A 46 8.17 -16.90 -7.53
C GLU A 46 8.27 -17.07 -6.01
N GLN A 47 9.03 -16.21 -5.33
CA GLN A 47 9.08 -16.20 -3.88
C GLN A 47 7.69 -15.84 -3.33
N THR A 48 7.04 -14.80 -3.89
CA THR A 48 5.69 -14.40 -3.50
C THR A 48 4.69 -15.54 -3.75
N ARG A 49 4.78 -16.23 -4.89
CA ARG A 49 3.95 -17.40 -5.19
C ARG A 49 4.08 -18.48 -4.10
N LYS A 50 5.31 -18.91 -3.84
CA LYS A 50 5.60 -19.97 -2.85
C LYS A 50 5.07 -19.60 -1.47
N PHE A 51 5.24 -18.32 -1.07
CA PHE A 51 4.76 -17.82 0.20
C PHE A 51 3.22 -17.90 0.31
N PHE A 52 2.50 -17.42 -0.69
CA PHE A 52 1.03 -17.47 -0.70
C PHE A 52 0.48 -18.89 -0.74
N GLN A 53 1.10 -19.77 -1.52
CA GLN A 53 0.72 -21.20 -1.56
C GLN A 53 0.94 -21.92 -0.22
N LYS A 54 2.03 -21.59 0.48
CA LYS A 54 2.36 -22.16 1.79
C LYS A 54 1.43 -21.65 2.89
N HIS A 55 1.23 -20.35 2.97
CA HIS A 55 0.56 -19.70 4.11
C HIS A 55 -0.95 -19.52 3.92
N LYS A 56 -1.43 -19.51 2.68
CA LYS A 56 -2.85 -19.37 2.30
C LYS A 56 -3.61 -18.31 3.11
N PRO A 57 -3.16 -17.04 3.11
CA PRO A 57 -3.81 -15.99 3.90
C PRO A 57 -5.26 -15.80 3.45
N ALA A 58 -6.17 -15.67 4.43
CA ALA A 58 -7.56 -15.34 4.15
C ALA A 58 -7.77 -13.84 3.92
N TYR A 59 -6.90 -13.02 4.50
CA TYR A 59 -6.90 -11.56 4.37
C TYR A 59 -5.49 -11.06 4.17
N VAL A 60 -5.35 -9.99 3.38
CA VAL A 60 -4.04 -9.35 3.14
C VAL A 60 -4.14 -7.85 3.42
N ILE A 61 -3.16 -7.32 4.14
CA ILE A 61 -2.95 -5.88 4.33
C ILE A 61 -1.66 -5.52 3.61
N LEU A 62 -1.78 -4.84 2.47
CA LEU A 62 -0.64 -4.41 1.68
C LEU A 62 -0.14 -3.06 2.18
N ALA A 63 0.72 -3.10 3.20
CA ALA A 63 1.39 -1.92 3.75
C ALA A 63 2.86 -1.79 3.31
N ALA A 64 3.40 -2.82 2.64
CA ALA A 64 4.73 -2.73 2.03
C ALA A 64 4.71 -1.83 0.80
N ALA A 65 5.68 -0.96 0.73
CA ALA A 65 5.97 -0.11 -0.42
C ALA A 65 7.41 0.39 -0.33
N LYS A 66 8.03 0.71 -1.46
CA LYS A 66 9.25 1.52 -1.48
C LYS A 66 8.82 2.97 -1.22
N VAL A 67 9.20 3.49 -0.08
CA VAL A 67 8.86 4.85 0.37
C VAL A 67 10.13 5.63 0.68
N GLY A 68 10.06 6.95 0.53
CA GLY A 68 11.19 7.83 0.84
C GLY A 68 10.77 9.30 0.81
N GLY A 69 11.64 10.18 1.29
CA GLY A 69 11.43 11.60 1.21
C GLY A 69 11.55 12.15 -0.22
N ILE A 70 11.30 13.45 -0.39
CA ILE A 70 11.34 14.15 -1.69
C ILE A 70 12.66 13.91 -2.42
N GLN A 71 13.79 14.03 -1.73
CA GLN A 71 15.11 13.85 -2.33
C GLN A 71 15.28 12.43 -2.92
N ALA A 72 14.88 11.38 -2.19
CA ALA A 72 14.98 10.01 -2.67
C ALA A 72 14.09 9.77 -3.90
N ASN A 73 12.86 10.28 -3.89
CA ASN A 73 11.95 10.18 -5.04
C ASN A 73 12.52 10.88 -6.28
N ARG A 74 13.14 12.05 -6.12
CA ARG A 74 13.78 12.79 -7.22
C ARG A 74 15.02 12.07 -7.76
N SER A 75 15.83 11.44 -6.88
CA SER A 75 17.09 10.77 -7.27
C SER A 75 16.87 9.39 -7.90
N TYR A 76 15.78 8.69 -7.53
CA TYR A 76 15.52 7.31 -7.96
C TYR A 76 14.08 7.11 -8.48
N PRO A 77 13.56 7.96 -9.39
CA PRO A 77 12.15 7.90 -9.80
C PRO A 77 11.77 6.57 -10.44
N ALA A 78 12.66 5.98 -11.26
CA ALA A 78 12.44 4.68 -11.88
C ALA A 78 12.29 3.56 -10.86
N ASP A 79 13.13 3.54 -9.83
CA ASP A 79 13.07 2.53 -8.77
C ASP A 79 11.78 2.65 -7.96
N PHE A 80 11.35 3.90 -7.64
CA PHE A 80 10.10 4.11 -6.90
C PHE A 80 8.89 3.65 -7.71
N LEU A 81 8.89 3.88 -9.02
CA LEU A 81 7.84 3.39 -9.91
C LEU A 81 7.88 1.86 -10.01
N TYR A 82 9.01 1.30 -10.42
CA TYR A 82 9.17 -0.13 -10.69
C TYR A 82 8.93 -1.00 -9.46
N ASP A 83 9.61 -0.70 -8.35
CA ASP A 83 9.52 -1.53 -7.14
C ASP A 83 8.08 -1.56 -6.58
N ASN A 84 7.40 -0.41 -6.56
CA ASN A 84 6.02 -0.36 -6.09
C ASN A 84 5.05 -1.10 -7.03
N LEU A 85 5.24 -1.00 -8.36
CA LEU A 85 4.46 -1.76 -9.34
C LEU A 85 4.68 -3.27 -9.16
N ALA A 86 5.94 -3.71 -9.03
CA ALA A 86 6.26 -5.13 -8.84
C ALA A 86 5.62 -5.69 -7.55
N ILE A 87 5.79 -5.01 -6.41
CA ILE A 87 5.22 -5.42 -5.13
C ILE A 87 3.70 -5.56 -5.23
N GLN A 88 3.01 -4.51 -5.70
CA GLN A 88 1.55 -4.54 -5.71
C GLN A 88 0.99 -5.53 -6.72
N ASN A 89 1.59 -5.65 -7.91
CA ASN A 89 1.14 -6.61 -8.93
C ASN A 89 1.26 -8.05 -8.41
N ASN A 90 2.38 -8.41 -7.78
CA ASN A 90 2.57 -9.74 -7.21
C ASN A 90 1.58 -10.03 -6.09
N ILE A 91 1.36 -9.08 -5.17
CA ILE A 91 0.42 -9.25 -4.06
C ILE A 91 -1.03 -9.37 -4.55
N PHE A 92 -1.48 -8.51 -5.48
CA PHE A 92 -2.83 -8.60 -6.04
C PHE A 92 -3.03 -9.93 -6.79
N HIS A 93 -2.06 -10.30 -7.65
CA HIS A 93 -2.12 -11.53 -8.43
C HIS A 93 -2.25 -12.77 -7.54
N TRP A 94 -1.32 -12.93 -6.59
CA TRP A 94 -1.32 -14.14 -5.76
C TRP A 94 -2.44 -14.12 -4.71
N SER A 95 -2.87 -12.96 -4.24
CA SER A 95 -4.08 -12.86 -3.41
C SER A 95 -5.31 -13.41 -4.14
N HIS A 96 -5.50 -13.03 -5.40
CA HIS A 96 -6.61 -13.56 -6.20
C HIS A 96 -6.46 -15.05 -6.48
N LYS A 97 -5.28 -15.50 -6.95
CA LYS A 97 -5.03 -16.90 -7.32
C LYS A 97 -5.14 -17.88 -6.15
N THR A 98 -4.86 -17.45 -4.93
CA THR A 98 -4.92 -18.31 -3.73
C THR A 98 -6.20 -18.15 -2.91
N GLY A 99 -7.17 -17.38 -3.40
CA GLY A 99 -8.49 -17.27 -2.80
C GLY A 99 -8.55 -16.35 -1.55
N VAL A 100 -7.70 -15.33 -1.49
CA VAL A 100 -7.81 -14.29 -0.45
C VAL A 100 -9.20 -13.66 -0.50
N LYS A 101 -9.88 -13.62 0.64
CA LYS A 101 -11.27 -13.13 0.75
C LYS A 101 -11.38 -11.61 0.58
N LYS A 102 -10.37 -10.88 1.06
CA LYS A 102 -10.30 -9.42 0.95
C LYS A 102 -8.87 -8.91 1.11
N LEU A 103 -8.50 -7.93 0.29
CA LEU A 103 -7.22 -7.22 0.34
C LEU A 103 -7.45 -5.77 0.74
N LEU A 104 -6.65 -5.25 1.67
CA LEU A 104 -6.56 -3.84 1.99
C LEU A 104 -5.30 -3.26 1.34
N PHE A 105 -5.48 -2.28 0.44
CA PHE A 105 -4.40 -1.57 -0.23
C PHE A 105 -4.25 -0.16 0.35
N LEU A 106 -3.04 0.18 0.77
CA LEU A 106 -2.72 1.52 1.23
C LEU A 106 -2.35 2.41 0.03
N GLY A 107 -3.25 3.32 -0.32
CA GLY A 107 -3.00 4.40 -1.23
C GLY A 107 -2.19 5.52 -0.59
N SER A 108 -2.16 6.67 -1.24
CA SER A 108 -1.46 7.87 -0.76
C SER A 108 -2.15 9.12 -1.31
N SER A 109 -2.14 10.21 -0.57
CA SER A 109 -2.69 11.49 -1.03
C SER A 109 -1.94 12.09 -2.22
N CYS A 110 -0.71 11.65 -2.49
CA CYS A 110 0.08 12.13 -3.65
C CYS A 110 -0.48 11.71 -5.01
N ILE A 111 -1.49 10.84 -5.05
CA ILE A 111 -2.19 10.44 -6.30
C ILE A 111 -3.10 11.55 -6.85
N TYR A 112 -3.41 12.56 -6.05
CA TYR A 112 -4.20 13.69 -6.48
C TYR A 112 -3.33 14.75 -7.20
N PRO A 113 -3.93 15.57 -8.05
CA PRO A 113 -3.20 16.67 -8.71
C PRO A 113 -2.47 17.57 -7.72
N ALA A 114 -1.29 18.07 -8.11
CA ALA A 114 -0.49 18.97 -7.27
C ALA A 114 -1.28 20.23 -6.82
N LYS A 115 -2.16 20.71 -7.70
CA LYS A 115 -3.05 21.85 -7.42
C LYS A 115 -4.50 21.38 -7.26
N CYS A 116 -4.72 20.43 -6.32
CA CYS A 116 -6.04 19.90 -6.05
C CYS A 116 -6.82 20.83 -5.09
N PRO A 117 -8.11 21.13 -5.35
CA PRO A 117 -8.95 21.85 -4.41
C PRO A 117 -9.06 21.14 -3.05
N GLN A 118 -9.24 21.91 -1.98
CA GLN A 118 -9.42 21.39 -0.62
C GLN A 118 -10.85 21.62 -0.12
N PRO A 119 -11.44 20.63 0.57
CA PRO A 119 -10.93 19.28 0.87
C PRO A 119 -10.86 18.40 -0.39
N MET A 120 -9.83 17.54 -0.48
CA MET A 120 -9.68 16.63 -1.61
C MET A 120 -10.84 15.64 -1.68
N LYS A 121 -11.43 15.49 -2.88
CA LYS A 121 -12.49 14.52 -3.18
C LYS A 121 -11.95 13.42 -4.10
N GLU A 122 -12.55 12.22 -4.04
CA GLU A 122 -12.13 11.08 -4.85
C GLU A 122 -12.24 11.35 -6.35
N GLU A 123 -13.21 12.16 -6.77
CA GLU A 123 -13.44 12.57 -8.17
C GLU A 123 -12.30 13.40 -8.78
N TYR A 124 -11.41 13.96 -7.95
CA TYR A 124 -10.26 14.72 -8.43
C TYR A 124 -9.08 13.83 -8.90
N LEU A 125 -9.21 12.53 -8.75
CA LEU A 125 -8.19 11.60 -9.23
C LEU A 125 -8.05 11.72 -10.77
N LEU A 126 -6.81 11.91 -11.25
CA LEU A 126 -6.49 12.05 -12.69
C LEU A 126 -7.08 13.28 -13.40
N THR A 127 -7.45 14.31 -12.67
CA THR A 127 -8.00 15.57 -13.26
C THR A 127 -6.94 16.63 -13.56
N GLY A 128 -5.67 16.38 -13.24
CA GLY A 128 -4.58 17.31 -13.48
C GLY A 128 -3.21 16.69 -13.24
N PRO A 129 -2.12 17.45 -13.45
CA PRO A 129 -0.75 16.97 -13.29
C PRO A 129 -0.44 16.64 -11.83
N LEU A 130 0.33 15.57 -11.64
CA LEU A 130 0.83 15.13 -10.34
C LEU A 130 1.98 16.04 -9.88
N GLU A 131 2.34 15.91 -8.59
CA GLU A 131 3.52 16.57 -8.06
C GLU A 131 4.80 15.95 -8.68
N PRO A 132 5.60 16.75 -9.44
CA PRO A 132 6.73 16.20 -10.21
C PRO A 132 7.80 15.50 -9.35
N THR A 133 7.94 15.89 -8.08
CA THR A 133 8.99 15.38 -7.21
C THR A 133 8.75 13.94 -6.76
N ASN A 134 7.51 13.42 -6.85
CA ASN A 134 7.15 12.06 -6.46
C ASN A 134 6.22 11.38 -7.48
N GLU A 135 6.21 11.86 -8.71
CA GLU A 135 5.31 11.39 -9.76
C GLU A 135 5.39 9.87 -9.98
N GLY A 136 6.60 9.29 -10.03
CA GLY A 136 6.79 7.85 -10.19
C GLY A 136 6.10 7.03 -9.10
N TYR A 137 6.23 7.44 -7.84
CA TYR A 137 5.52 6.82 -6.73
C TYR A 137 3.99 7.00 -6.84
N ALA A 138 3.54 8.20 -7.18
CA ALA A 138 2.12 8.51 -7.33
C ALA A 138 1.48 7.68 -8.44
N ILE A 139 2.13 7.56 -9.61
CA ILE A 139 1.68 6.73 -10.74
C ILE A 139 1.57 5.26 -10.31
N ALA A 140 2.56 4.72 -9.59
CA ALA A 140 2.47 3.36 -9.09
C ALA A 140 1.25 3.17 -8.19
N LYS A 141 0.97 4.11 -7.28
CA LYS A 141 -0.21 4.05 -6.40
C LYS A 141 -1.53 4.16 -7.16
N ILE A 142 -1.62 5.03 -8.18
CA ILE A 142 -2.77 5.11 -9.08
C ILE A 142 -2.99 3.78 -9.82
N ALA A 143 -1.91 3.19 -10.35
CA ALA A 143 -1.98 1.90 -11.03
C ALA A 143 -2.52 0.80 -10.09
N GLY A 144 -2.11 0.77 -8.82
CA GLY A 144 -2.64 -0.17 -7.82
C GLY A 144 -4.12 0.01 -7.54
N LEU A 145 -4.61 1.25 -7.48
CA LEU A 145 -6.04 1.56 -7.35
C LEU A 145 -6.82 1.06 -8.57
N LYS A 146 -6.32 1.34 -9.77
CA LYS A 146 -6.97 0.90 -11.01
C LYS A 146 -6.93 -0.61 -11.17
N LEU A 147 -5.84 -1.27 -10.75
CA LEU A 147 -5.76 -2.73 -10.71
C LEU A 147 -6.83 -3.31 -9.78
N ALA A 148 -7.00 -2.74 -8.58
CA ALA A 148 -8.04 -3.16 -7.64
C ALA A 148 -9.45 -3.07 -8.25
N GLU A 149 -9.75 -1.95 -8.93
CA GLU A 149 -11.02 -1.72 -9.64
C GLU A 149 -11.23 -2.74 -10.77
N CYS A 150 -10.21 -2.95 -11.63
CA CYS A 150 -10.28 -3.90 -12.73
C CYS A 150 -10.46 -5.34 -12.24
N MET A 151 -9.74 -5.75 -11.20
CA MET A 151 -9.88 -7.09 -10.62
C MET A 151 -11.24 -7.31 -9.98
N TYR A 152 -11.85 -6.28 -9.39
CA TYR A 152 -13.21 -6.38 -8.91
C TYR A 152 -14.21 -6.56 -10.07
N LYS A 153 -14.11 -5.74 -11.12
CA LYS A 153 -14.99 -5.82 -12.31
C LYS A 153 -14.87 -7.16 -13.03
N GLN A 154 -13.66 -7.64 -13.21
CA GLN A 154 -13.40 -8.85 -14.00
C GLN A 154 -13.58 -10.14 -13.23
N HIS A 155 -13.20 -10.16 -11.95
CA HIS A 155 -13.09 -11.39 -11.16
C HIS A 155 -13.92 -11.37 -9.85
N GLY A 156 -14.60 -10.27 -9.54
CA GLY A 156 -15.28 -10.09 -8.25
C GLY A 156 -14.30 -10.06 -7.04
N PHE A 157 -13.00 -9.86 -7.30
CA PHE A 157 -12.00 -9.87 -6.24
C PHE A 157 -12.15 -8.65 -5.33
N LYS A 158 -12.45 -8.90 -4.06
CA LYS A 158 -12.77 -7.85 -3.09
C LYS A 158 -11.50 -7.18 -2.55
N SER A 159 -11.32 -5.91 -2.84
CA SER A 159 -10.29 -5.07 -2.25
C SER A 159 -10.87 -3.77 -1.71
N VAL A 160 -10.21 -3.21 -0.70
CA VAL A 160 -10.50 -1.88 -0.15
C VAL A 160 -9.24 -1.06 -0.27
N CYS A 161 -9.35 0.08 -0.94
CA CYS A 161 -8.26 1.04 -1.06
C CYS A 161 -8.52 2.18 -0.09
N ILE A 162 -7.56 2.47 0.79
CA ILE A 162 -7.66 3.59 1.73
C ILE A 162 -6.59 4.63 1.43
N MET A 163 -7.00 5.90 1.43
CA MET A 163 -6.09 7.03 1.36
C MET A 163 -5.76 7.47 2.77
N SER A 164 -4.55 7.15 3.24
CA SER A 164 -4.06 7.71 4.48
C SER A 164 -3.77 9.20 4.26
N ARG A 165 -4.48 10.06 4.96
CA ARG A 165 -4.09 11.47 5.11
C ARG A 165 -3.13 11.56 6.29
N SER A 166 -2.10 12.37 6.16
CA SER A 166 -1.33 12.82 7.33
C SER A 166 -2.23 13.75 8.16
N GLU A 167 -2.93 13.19 9.13
CA GLU A 167 -3.53 13.98 10.19
C GLU A 167 -2.38 14.50 11.07
N GLU A 168 -1.92 15.68 10.78
CA GLU A 168 -0.75 16.30 11.38
C GLU A 168 -0.82 16.46 12.90
N ARG A 169 -2.02 16.39 13.47
CA ARG A 169 -2.23 16.43 14.92
C ARG A 169 -1.67 15.24 15.70
N ARG A 170 -1.43 14.10 15.01
CA ARG A 170 -1.00 12.84 15.64
C ARG A 170 0.33 12.32 15.13
N VAL A 171 0.86 12.88 14.08
CA VAL A 171 2.19 12.57 13.56
C VAL A 171 3.11 13.67 14.04
N GLY A 172 4.12 13.31 14.82
CA GLY A 172 4.98 14.26 15.48
C GLY A 172 5.61 15.30 14.54
N LYS A 173 6.23 16.33 15.10
CA LYS A 173 6.84 17.49 14.43
C LYS A 173 7.68 17.16 13.19
N GLU A 174 8.22 15.96 13.08
CA GLU A 174 9.03 15.49 11.95
C GLU A 174 8.25 15.35 10.64
N CYS A 175 6.94 15.10 10.68
CA CYS A 175 6.11 15.03 9.49
C CYS A 175 5.79 16.42 8.92
N ARG A 176 5.71 17.44 9.76
CA ARG A 176 5.46 18.83 9.33
C ARG A 176 6.59 19.39 8.47
N SER A 177 7.84 19.08 8.81
CA SER A 177 8.99 19.61 8.08
C SER A 177 9.26 18.92 6.73
N ARG A 178 8.66 17.74 6.49
CA ARG A 178 8.91 16.96 5.28
C ARG A 178 7.86 17.13 4.16
N TRP A 179 6.69 17.67 4.48
CA TRP A 179 5.55 17.67 3.56
C TRP A 179 4.94 19.05 3.28
N SER A 180 5.45 20.10 3.90
CA SER A 180 5.01 21.47 3.62
C SER A 180 6.17 22.32 3.11
N PRO A 181 6.26 22.57 1.80
CA PRO A 181 7.12 23.62 1.27
C PRO A 181 6.50 25.02 1.42
N TYR A 182 5.34 25.14 2.06
CA TYR A 182 4.58 26.39 2.22
C TYR A 182 4.24 26.62 3.69
N HIS A 183 5.20 27.17 4.40
CA HIS A 183 5.02 28.08 5.53
C HIS A 183 6.06 29.17 5.44
#